data_45cfcef54f2ffec593ed159869c15dfc
#
_entry.id   45cfcef54f2ffec593ed159869c15dfc
#
_cell.length_a   1.000
_cell.length_b   1.000
_cell.length_c   1.000
_cell.angle_alpha   90.00
_cell.angle_beta   90.00
_cell.angle_gamma   90.00
#
_symmetry.space_group_name_H-M   'P 1'
#
loop_
_entity.id
_entity.type
_entity.pdbx_description
1 polymer ?
#
loop_
_entity_poly.entity_id
_entity_poly.type
_entity_poly.pdbx_seq_one_letter_code
_entity_poly.pdbx_strand_id
1 'polypeptide(L)'
;LSMIQAEVVEEIKTGAMELANARKSGPNGDLLLVQSNLGTLEAIERLRNMPEVEYAEPNWVYQHFATSNDTYFSSGQLWGMSANNNQFGSRANEAWAANKLGSATVYIGIIDEGYMYDHEDLAANAGVNPGEIAGNGVDDDGNGLVDDVYGWDFDGNNNTVFDGTGDDHGTHVAGTIGGVGG
;
A
#
# COMPACT_ATOMS: atom_id res chain seq x y z
N LEU A 1 39.08 -4.83 -9.17
CA LEU A 1 37.87 -5.38 -9.80
C LEU A 1 38.16 -6.61 -10.67
N SER A 2 39.29 -6.66 -11.36
CA SER A 2 39.65 -7.85 -12.19
C SER A 2 39.70 -9.16 -11.40
N MET A 3 40.09 -9.13 -10.11
CA MET A 3 40.17 -10.32 -9.25
C MET A 3 38.81 -10.92 -8.90
N ILE A 4 37.74 -10.15 -9.01
CA ILE A 4 36.36 -10.60 -8.75
C ILE A 4 35.53 -10.66 -10.02
N GLN A 5 36.15 -10.48 -11.19
CA GLN A 5 35.47 -10.46 -12.48
C GLN A 5 34.26 -9.51 -12.48
N ALA A 6 34.47 -8.31 -11.97
CA ALA A 6 33.40 -7.34 -11.76
C ALA A 6 33.62 -6.06 -12.53
N GLU A 7 32.52 -5.40 -12.84
CA GLU A 7 32.47 -4.06 -13.40
C GLU A 7 31.72 -3.12 -12.45
N VAL A 8 32.08 -1.84 -12.49
CA VAL A 8 31.34 -0.79 -11.80
C VAL A 8 30.12 -0.46 -12.63
N VAL A 9 28.95 -0.62 -12.03
CA VAL A 9 27.66 -0.29 -12.66
C VAL A 9 27.30 1.16 -12.42
N GLU A 10 27.56 1.65 -11.18
CA GLU A 10 27.20 3.00 -10.76
C GLU A 10 28.13 3.48 -9.65
N GLU A 11 28.45 4.78 -9.66
CA GLU A 11 29.05 5.49 -8.54
C GLU A 11 27.94 6.21 -7.76
N ILE A 12 27.73 5.78 -6.51
CA ILE A 12 26.64 6.29 -5.67
C ILE A 12 27.13 7.51 -4.90
N LYS A 13 26.50 8.67 -5.14
CA LYS A 13 26.76 9.91 -4.41
C LYS A 13 25.57 10.25 -3.52
N THR A 14 25.83 10.39 -2.23
CA THR A 14 24.80 10.82 -1.28
C THR A 14 25.13 12.22 -0.75
N GLY A 15 24.11 12.99 -0.38
CA GLY A 15 24.32 14.34 0.20
C GLY A 15 25.12 14.29 1.50
N ALA A 16 25.07 13.17 2.25
CA ALA A 16 25.92 12.96 3.42
C ALA A 16 27.40 12.77 3.05
N MET A 17 27.68 12.09 1.92
CA MET A 17 29.04 11.93 1.38
C MET A 17 29.60 13.26 0.91
N GLU A 18 28.80 14.08 0.22
CA GLU A 18 29.20 15.42 -0.21
C GLU A 18 29.56 16.33 0.99
N LEU A 19 28.76 16.28 2.06
CA LEU A 19 29.03 16.99 3.32
C LEU A 19 30.26 16.46 4.04
N ALA A 20 30.48 15.14 4.03
CA ALA A 20 31.66 14.52 4.63
C ALA A 20 32.94 14.89 3.83
N ASN A 21 32.84 14.91 2.51
CA ASN A 21 33.94 15.29 1.62
C ASN A 21 34.36 16.75 1.79
N ALA A 22 33.40 17.65 2.08
CA ALA A 22 33.69 19.04 2.39
C ALA A 22 34.44 19.25 3.73
N ARG A 23 34.48 18.26 4.59
CA ARG A 23 35.09 18.33 5.95
C ARG A 23 36.36 17.51 6.14
N LYS A 24 36.74 16.67 5.19
CA LYS A 24 37.92 15.80 5.29
C LYS A 24 38.95 16.17 4.22
N SER A 25 40.16 16.42 4.67
CA SER A 25 41.36 16.45 3.84
C SER A 25 41.96 15.06 3.75
N GLY A 26 41.42 14.17 2.95
CA GLY A 26 41.93 12.81 2.76
C GLY A 26 41.25 12.12 1.59
N PRO A 27 41.80 11.04 1.04
CA PRO A 27 41.13 10.28 -0.02
C PRO A 27 39.83 9.70 0.56
N ASN A 28 38.72 10.22 0.07
CA ASN A 28 37.42 9.68 0.42
C ASN A 28 37.14 8.51 -0.51
N GLY A 29 36.81 7.36 0.05
CA GLY A 29 36.37 6.22 -0.72
C GLY A 29 35.05 6.54 -1.44
N ASP A 30 34.99 6.19 -2.70
CA ASP A 30 33.75 6.25 -3.48
C ASP A 30 32.88 5.05 -3.12
N LEU A 31 31.57 5.25 -3.01
CA LEU A 31 30.61 4.13 -2.88
C LEU A 31 30.25 3.67 -4.30
N LEU A 32 30.61 2.44 -4.61
CA LEU A 32 30.43 1.87 -5.93
C LEU A 32 29.42 0.73 -5.91
N LEU A 33 28.46 0.76 -6.82
CA LEU A 33 27.66 -0.41 -7.16
C LEU A 33 28.44 -1.27 -8.16
N VAL A 34 28.72 -2.51 -7.77
CA VAL A 34 29.55 -3.43 -8.54
C VAL A 34 28.76 -4.66 -8.92
N GLN A 35 28.79 -5.04 -10.18
CA GLN A 35 28.25 -6.29 -10.68
C GLN A 35 29.39 -7.29 -10.91
N SER A 36 29.26 -8.49 -10.38
CA SER A 36 30.24 -9.57 -10.52
C SER A 36 29.62 -10.83 -11.10
N ASN A 37 30.41 -11.60 -11.84
CA ASN A 37 30.04 -12.93 -12.31
C ASN A 37 30.19 -14.02 -11.22
N LEU A 38 30.77 -13.67 -10.06
CA LEU A 38 30.84 -14.53 -8.90
C LEU A 38 29.54 -14.52 -8.12
N GLY A 39 29.30 -15.54 -7.31
CA GLY A 39 28.22 -15.49 -6.32
C GLY A 39 28.39 -14.31 -5.36
N THR A 40 27.28 -13.68 -4.94
CA THR A 40 27.29 -12.44 -4.15
C THR A 40 28.18 -12.55 -2.88
N LEU A 41 28.06 -13.64 -2.13
CA LEU A 41 28.84 -13.82 -0.90
C LEU A 41 30.33 -14.02 -1.20
N GLU A 42 30.68 -14.74 -2.25
CA GLU A 42 32.06 -14.94 -2.68
C GLU A 42 32.70 -13.61 -3.13
N ALA A 43 31.97 -12.82 -3.91
CA ALA A 43 32.44 -11.49 -4.32
C ALA A 43 32.69 -10.57 -3.12
N ILE A 44 31.79 -10.56 -2.14
CA ILE A 44 31.93 -9.78 -0.90
C ILE A 44 33.13 -10.21 -0.10
N GLU A 45 33.35 -11.53 0.09
CA GLU A 45 34.49 -12.05 0.83
C GLU A 45 35.81 -11.62 0.17
N ARG A 46 35.89 -11.72 -1.16
CA ARG A 46 37.08 -11.27 -1.89
C ARG A 46 37.29 -9.77 -1.81
N LEU A 47 36.23 -8.97 -1.91
CA LEU A 47 36.31 -7.50 -1.77
C LEU A 47 36.79 -7.10 -0.39
N ARG A 48 36.27 -7.68 0.68
CA ARG A 48 36.66 -7.38 2.07
C ARG A 48 38.14 -7.68 2.36
N ASN A 49 38.75 -8.55 1.59
CA ASN A 49 40.17 -8.88 1.72
C ASN A 49 41.09 -7.95 0.89
N MET A 50 40.53 -6.97 0.19
CA MET A 50 41.32 -5.97 -0.56
C MET A 50 41.63 -4.78 0.33
N PRO A 51 42.89 -4.33 0.41
CA PRO A 51 43.27 -3.23 1.31
C PRO A 51 42.68 -1.87 0.91
N GLU A 52 42.21 -1.73 -0.31
CA GLU A 52 41.58 -0.53 -0.83
C GLU A 52 40.06 -0.50 -0.57
N VAL A 53 39.48 -1.55 -0.01
CA VAL A 53 38.04 -1.68 0.26
C VAL A 53 37.80 -1.53 1.75
N GLU A 54 37.11 -0.48 2.12
CA GLU A 54 36.72 -0.21 3.52
C GLU A 54 35.65 -1.17 4.01
N TYR A 55 34.63 -1.44 3.16
CA TYR A 55 33.58 -2.42 3.41
C TYR A 55 32.97 -2.91 2.09
N ALA A 56 32.33 -4.06 2.12
CA ALA A 56 31.52 -4.58 1.05
C ALA A 56 30.29 -5.30 1.61
N GLU A 57 29.16 -5.03 1.01
CA GLU A 57 27.88 -5.64 1.39
C GLU A 57 27.02 -5.91 0.16
N PRO A 58 26.02 -6.80 0.22
CA PRO A 58 25.09 -7.00 -0.87
C PRO A 58 24.29 -5.74 -1.14
N ASN A 59 24.01 -5.44 -2.40
CA ASN A 59 23.00 -4.46 -2.74
C ASN A 59 21.62 -5.07 -2.45
N TRP A 60 21.12 -4.85 -1.24
CA TRP A 60 19.83 -5.36 -0.82
C TRP A 60 18.69 -4.66 -1.56
N VAL A 61 17.88 -5.42 -2.25
CA VAL A 61 16.62 -4.91 -2.77
C VAL A 61 15.61 -4.92 -1.63
N TYR A 62 15.40 -3.77 -1.02
CA TYR A 62 14.31 -3.60 -0.05
C TYR A 62 13.00 -3.44 -0.82
N GLN A 63 12.15 -4.43 -0.72
CA GLN A 63 10.77 -4.26 -1.11
C GLN A 63 10.00 -3.76 0.11
N HIS A 64 9.37 -2.61 -0.01
CA HIS A 64 8.35 -2.20 0.94
C HIS A 64 7.16 -3.16 0.75
N PHE A 65 7.01 -4.06 1.67
CA PHE A 65 5.76 -4.80 1.79
C PHE A 65 4.81 -3.88 2.57
N ALA A 66 3.91 -3.21 1.88
CA ALA A 66 2.74 -2.68 2.55
C ALA A 66 1.95 -3.90 3.01
N THR A 67 2.05 -4.21 4.29
CA THR A 67 1.18 -5.18 4.95
C THR A 67 0.18 -4.39 5.79
N SER A 68 -1.04 -4.88 5.89
CA SER A 68 -1.99 -4.32 6.84
C SER A 68 -1.44 -4.45 8.25
N ASN A 69 -1.54 -3.40 9.05
CA ASN A 69 -1.26 -3.40 10.48
C ASN A 69 -2.49 -3.83 11.30
N ASP A 70 -3.59 -4.12 10.64
CA ASP A 70 -4.82 -4.60 11.26
C ASP A 70 -4.56 -5.86 12.10
N THR A 71 -5.15 -5.91 13.30
CA THR A 71 -4.93 -6.97 14.28
C THR A 71 -5.41 -8.31 13.77
N TYR A 72 -6.55 -8.36 13.08
CA TYR A 72 -7.11 -9.61 12.54
C TYR A 72 -6.34 -10.10 11.32
N PHE A 73 -5.78 -9.17 10.52
CA PHE A 73 -4.86 -9.53 9.45
C PHE A 73 -3.56 -10.12 10.03
N SER A 74 -2.95 -9.45 11.00
CA SER A 74 -1.70 -9.85 11.62
C SER A 74 -1.82 -11.18 12.37
N SER A 75 -2.98 -11.47 12.95
CA SER A 75 -3.28 -12.75 13.62
C SER A 75 -3.69 -13.88 12.66
N GLY A 76 -3.83 -13.59 11.35
CA GLY A 76 -4.23 -14.54 10.33
C GLY A 76 -5.74 -14.83 10.28
N GLN A 77 -6.57 -14.07 10.99
CA GLN A 77 -8.02 -14.24 10.99
C GLN A 77 -8.63 -13.73 9.68
N LEU A 78 -8.04 -12.72 9.04
CA LEU A 78 -8.41 -12.27 7.69
C LEU A 78 -7.75 -13.13 6.61
N TRP A 79 -7.90 -14.42 6.71
CA TRP A 79 -7.29 -15.41 5.82
C TRP A 79 -7.66 -15.21 4.34
N GLY A 80 -8.84 -14.66 4.06
CA GLY A 80 -9.29 -14.34 2.70
C GLY A 80 -8.46 -13.28 2.00
N MET A 81 -7.74 -12.43 2.73
CA MET A 81 -6.89 -11.37 2.18
C MET A 81 -5.47 -11.83 1.89
N SER A 82 -5.06 -12.99 2.36
CA SER A 82 -3.68 -13.49 2.25
C SER A 82 -3.63 -14.82 1.54
N ALA A 83 -2.59 -15.04 0.73
CA ALA A 83 -2.27 -16.34 0.14
C ALA A 83 -1.15 -17.07 0.88
N ASN A 84 -0.53 -16.49 1.91
CA ASN A 84 0.67 -17.04 2.53
C ASN A 84 0.49 -18.45 3.09
N ASN A 85 -0.71 -18.78 3.59
CA ASN A 85 -1.05 -20.11 4.11
C ASN A 85 -2.38 -20.64 3.53
N ASN A 86 -2.90 -19.99 2.50
CA ASN A 86 -4.21 -20.29 1.93
C ASN A 86 -4.25 -20.02 0.43
N GLN A 87 -4.20 -21.09 -0.36
CA GLN A 87 -4.29 -20.99 -1.82
C GLN A 87 -5.59 -20.38 -2.36
N PHE A 88 -6.61 -20.24 -1.50
CA PHE A 88 -7.93 -19.70 -1.86
C PHE A 88 -8.10 -18.24 -1.45
N GLY A 89 -7.10 -17.61 -0.84
CA GLY A 89 -7.12 -16.19 -0.49
C GLY A 89 -7.04 -15.31 -1.73
N SER A 90 -7.52 -14.08 -1.60
CA SER A 90 -7.55 -13.08 -2.69
C SER A 90 -6.17 -12.58 -3.11
N ARG A 91 -5.13 -12.82 -2.31
CA ARG A 91 -3.77 -12.29 -2.49
C ARG A 91 -3.70 -10.76 -2.40
N ALA A 92 -4.62 -10.13 -1.70
CA ALA A 92 -4.63 -8.67 -1.51
C ALA A 92 -3.32 -8.18 -0.89
N ASN A 93 -2.74 -8.92 0.05
CA ASN A 93 -1.45 -8.61 0.65
C ASN A 93 -0.32 -8.50 -0.38
N GLU A 94 -0.35 -9.27 -1.45
CA GLU A 94 0.65 -9.18 -2.53
C GLU A 94 0.41 -7.94 -3.39
N ALA A 95 -0.84 -7.57 -3.64
CA ALA A 95 -1.18 -6.33 -4.33
C ALA A 95 -0.72 -5.11 -3.51
N TRP A 96 -0.97 -5.11 -2.21
CA TRP A 96 -0.51 -4.04 -1.32
C TRP A 96 1.01 -3.95 -1.28
N ALA A 97 1.71 -5.08 -1.20
CA ALA A 97 3.18 -5.13 -1.29
C ALA A 97 3.72 -4.55 -2.61
N ALA A 98 2.95 -4.70 -3.69
CA ALA A 98 3.24 -4.08 -4.98
C ALA A 98 2.75 -2.62 -5.09
N ASN A 99 2.39 -1.98 -3.98
CA ASN A 99 1.86 -0.62 -3.88
C ASN A 99 0.56 -0.41 -4.68
N LYS A 100 -0.29 -1.44 -4.76
CA LYS A 100 -1.62 -1.39 -5.36
C LYS A 100 -2.65 -1.22 -4.25
N LEU A 101 -2.85 0.00 -3.80
CA LEU A 101 -3.65 0.36 -2.63
C LEU A 101 -5.05 0.88 -3.01
N GLY A 102 -5.42 0.80 -4.27
CA GLY A 102 -6.64 1.40 -4.76
C GLY A 102 -6.47 2.86 -5.19
N SER A 103 -7.57 3.53 -5.47
CA SER A 103 -7.59 4.92 -5.92
C SER A 103 -8.91 5.57 -5.53
N ALA A 104 -8.87 6.78 -4.99
CA ALA A 104 -10.05 7.59 -4.70
C ALA A 104 -10.83 8.03 -5.96
N THR A 105 -10.33 7.75 -7.16
CA THR A 105 -11.02 8.03 -8.42
C THR A 105 -11.81 6.84 -8.97
N VAL A 106 -11.76 5.69 -8.29
CA VAL A 106 -12.50 4.48 -8.67
C VAL A 106 -13.61 4.26 -7.66
N TYR A 107 -14.85 4.37 -8.13
CA TYR A 107 -16.02 4.07 -7.33
C TYR A 107 -16.43 2.61 -7.53
N ILE A 108 -16.77 1.95 -6.44
CA ILE A 108 -17.29 0.58 -6.42
C ILE A 108 -18.70 0.65 -5.86
N GLY A 109 -19.70 0.32 -6.69
CA GLY A 109 -21.08 0.23 -6.26
C GLY A 109 -21.33 -1.06 -5.50
N ILE A 110 -21.98 -0.97 -4.34
CA ILE A 110 -22.40 -2.09 -3.52
C ILE A 110 -23.92 -2.12 -3.57
N ILE A 111 -24.49 -3.23 -4.05
CA ILE A 111 -25.95 -3.47 -4.08
C ILE A 111 -26.20 -4.52 -3.02
N ASP A 112 -26.70 -4.07 -1.88
CA ASP A 112 -26.86 -4.88 -0.68
C ASP A 112 -28.01 -4.32 0.18
N GLU A 113 -28.14 -4.76 1.41
CA GLU A 113 -29.19 -4.32 2.34
C GLU A 113 -28.96 -2.89 2.88
N GLY A 114 -27.76 -2.35 2.77
CA GLY A 114 -27.34 -1.06 3.30
C GLY A 114 -25.93 -1.14 3.87
N TYR A 115 -25.36 -0.02 4.35
CA TYR A 115 -24.06 -0.02 5.01
C TYR A 115 -23.87 1.17 5.93
N MET A 116 -23.11 0.97 7.00
CA MET A 116 -22.76 2.00 7.98
C MET A 116 -21.64 2.89 7.43
N TYR A 117 -21.97 3.87 6.60
CA TYR A 117 -21.03 4.75 5.92
C TYR A 117 -20.18 5.62 6.87
N ASP A 118 -20.65 5.85 8.10
CA ASP A 118 -19.96 6.62 9.14
C ASP A 118 -19.16 5.75 10.12
N HIS A 119 -19.04 4.43 9.86
CA HIS A 119 -18.16 3.55 10.61
C HIS A 119 -16.72 4.03 10.55
N GLU A 120 -15.98 3.95 11.67
CA GLU A 120 -14.60 4.44 11.77
C GLU A 120 -13.66 3.89 10.69
N ASP A 121 -13.86 2.65 10.26
CA ASP A 121 -13.08 2.01 9.20
C ASP A 121 -13.59 2.31 7.79
N LEU A 122 -14.76 2.90 7.61
CA LEU A 122 -15.38 3.12 6.31
C LEU A 122 -15.46 4.59 5.91
N ALA A 123 -15.67 5.47 6.87
CA ALA A 123 -15.99 6.89 6.62
C ALA A 123 -14.97 7.60 5.71
N ALA A 124 -13.70 7.23 5.79
CA ALA A 124 -12.66 7.84 4.96
C ALA A 124 -12.74 7.45 3.47
N ASN A 125 -13.36 6.31 3.17
CA ASN A 125 -13.49 5.74 1.81
C ASN A 125 -14.94 5.60 1.36
N ALA A 126 -15.92 6.00 2.18
CA ALA A 126 -17.31 6.03 1.79
C ALA A 126 -17.51 6.96 0.59
N GLY A 127 -18.03 6.41 -0.50
CA GLY A 127 -18.32 7.18 -1.71
C GLY A 127 -19.42 8.20 -1.46
N VAL A 128 -19.25 9.39 -2.00
CA VAL A 128 -20.23 10.46 -1.93
C VAL A 128 -20.69 10.80 -3.35
N ASN A 129 -22.01 10.94 -3.56
CA ASN A 129 -22.54 11.45 -4.83
C ASN A 129 -22.13 12.93 -4.97
N PRO A 130 -21.22 13.27 -5.92
CA PRO A 130 -20.75 14.63 -6.06
C PRO A 130 -21.81 15.56 -6.70
N GLY A 131 -22.91 15.02 -7.15
CA GLY A 131 -24.03 15.78 -7.73
C GLY A 131 -24.98 16.31 -6.67
N GLU A 132 -24.91 15.82 -5.42
CA GLU A 132 -25.86 16.15 -4.36
C GLU A 132 -25.27 17.11 -3.31
N ILE A 133 -26.13 17.98 -2.78
CA ILE A 133 -25.84 18.83 -1.63
C ILE A 133 -26.56 18.27 -0.40
N ALA A 134 -25.83 17.65 0.48
CA ALA A 134 -26.38 16.89 1.60
C ALA A 134 -27.39 17.68 2.46
N GLY A 135 -28.56 17.08 2.66
CA GLY A 135 -29.59 17.54 3.59
C GLY A 135 -30.33 18.81 3.17
N ASN A 136 -30.32 19.17 1.90
CA ASN A 136 -31.07 20.33 1.39
C ASN A 136 -32.51 20.01 0.95
N GLY A 137 -32.87 18.74 0.83
CA GLY A 137 -34.18 18.26 0.44
C GLY A 137 -34.49 18.44 -1.06
N VAL A 138 -33.46 18.58 -1.89
CA VAL A 138 -33.55 18.76 -3.32
C VAL A 138 -32.75 17.66 -4.02
N ASP A 139 -33.26 17.14 -5.12
CA ASP A 139 -32.55 16.30 -6.07
C ASP A 139 -31.72 17.25 -6.96
N ASP A 140 -30.43 17.46 -6.59
CA ASP A 140 -29.58 18.45 -7.25
C ASP A 140 -29.03 17.96 -8.57
N ASP A 141 -28.87 16.66 -8.76
CA ASP A 141 -28.35 16.06 -10.01
C ASP A 141 -29.45 15.61 -10.97
N GLY A 142 -30.72 15.65 -10.53
CA GLY A 142 -31.87 15.37 -11.38
C GLY A 142 -32.06 13.87 -11.71
N ASN A 143 -31.52 12.97 -10.86
CA ASN A 143 -31.61 11.53 -11.04
C ASN A 143 -32.94 10.93 -10.52
N GLY A 144 -33.74 11.70 -9.81
CA GLY A 144 -35.03 11.32 -9.22
C GLY A 144 -34.92 10.86 -7.76
N LEU A 145 -33.75 10.95 -7.13
CA LEU A 145 -33.48 10.51 -5.77
C LEU A 145 -32.97 11.72 -4.94
N VAL A 146 -33.75 12.16 -3.98
CA VAL A 146 -33.47 13.37 -3.19
C VAL A 146 -32.42 13.07 -2.12
N ASP A 147 -31.35 13.87 -2.07
CA ASP A 147 -30.27 13.72 -1.10
C ASP A 147 -29.64 12.30 -1.08
N ASP A 148 -29.45 11.63 -2.21
CA ASP A 148 -28.86 10.32 -2.31
C ASP A 148 -27.32 10.32 -2.17
N VAL A 149 -26.85 11.06 -1.17
CA VAL A 149 -25.44 11.38 -0.93
C VAL A 149 -24.56 10.15 -0.78
N TYR A 150 -24.99 9.13 -0.05
CA TYR A 150 -24.27 7.88 0.18
C TYR A 150 -24.91 6.69 -0.54
N GLY A 151 -26.01 6.91 -1.24
CA GLY A 151 -26.80 5.91 -1.94
C GLY A 151 -28.29 6.04 -1.66
N TRP A 152 -29.05 5.02 -1.99
CA TRP A 152 -30.50 5.01 -1.89
C TRP A 152 -31.01 3.68 -1.35
N ASP A 153 -31.91 3.73 -0.36
CA ASP A 153 -32.68 2.60 0.10
C ASP A 153 -33.94 2.44 -0.80
N PHE A 154 -33.92 1.41 -1.64
CA PHE A 154 -35.01 1.12 -2.57
C PHE A 154 -36.20 0.43 -1.90
N ASP A 155 -36.02 -0.21 -0.74
CA ASP A 155 -37.11 -0.83 0.01
C ASP A 155 -37.91 0.24 0.76
N GLY A 156 -37.22 1.10 1.50
CA GLY A 156 -37.81 2.25 2.19
C GLY A 156 -38.11 3.43 1.28
N ASN A 157 -37.59 3.45 0.04
CA ASN A 157 -37.70 4.55 -0.91
C ASN A 157 -37.23 5.89 -0.31
N ASN A 158 -36.06 5.89 0.27
CA ASN A 158 -35.46 7.04 0.94
C ASN A 158 -33.92 6.99 0.88
N ASN A 159 -33.27 8.04 1.38
CA ASN A 159 -31.81 8.17 1.39
C ASN A 159 -31.13 7.62 2.66
N THR A 160 -31.84 6.86 3.49
CA THR A 160 -31.31 6.26 4.71
C THR A 160 -30.71 4.91 4.37
N VAL A 161 -29.44 4.91 3.97
CA VAL A 161 -28.72 3.69 3.53
C VAL A 161 -28.14 2.86 4.68
N PHE A 162 -28.42 3.26 5.93
CA PHE A 162 -28.10 2.50 7.14
C PHE A 162 -29.24 2.63 8.13
N ASP A 163 -30.01 1.59 8.29
CA ASP A 163 -31.21 1.55 9.16
C ASP A 163 -30.94 0.86 10.50
N GLY A 164 -29.74 0.40 10.73
CA GLY A 164 -29.33 -0.22 11.99
C GLY A 164 -28.63 -1.55 11.81
N THR A 165 -28.68 -2.39 12.82
CA THR A 165 -27.92 -3.65 12.87
C THR A 165 -28.37 -4.71 11.86
N GLY A 166 -29.44 -4.48 11.10
CA GLY A 166 -29.86 -5.33 9.99
C GLY A 166 -28.95 -5.21 8.79
N ASP A 167 -28.23 -4.07 8.64
CA ASP A 167 -27.37 -3.77 7.50
C ASP A 167 -25.92 -4.21 7.75
N ASP A 168 -25.73 -5.32 8.46
CA ASP A 168 -24.41 -5.81 8.86
C ASP A 168 -23.66 -6.45 7.68
N HIS A 169 -24.37 -7.13 6.77
CA HIS A 169 -23.76 -7.77 5.62
C HIS A 169 -23.16 -6.74 4.64
N GLY A 170 -23.94 -5.75 4.22
CA GLY A 170 -23.44 -4.69 3.33
C GLY A 170 -22.32 -3.86 3.97
N THR A 171 -22.38 -3.62 5.28
CA THR A 171 -21.30 -3.00 6.04
C THR A 171 -20.02 -3.84 5.98
N HIS A 172 -20.12 -5.16 6.16
CA HIS A 172 -18.98 -6.07 6.08
C HIS A 172 -18.40 -6.15 4.66
N VAL A 173 -19.26 -6.17 3.64
CA VAL A 173 -18.84 -6.13 2.23
C VAL A 173 -18.09 -4.84 1.93
N ALA A 174 -18.61 -3.70 2.39
CA ALA A 174 -17.94 -2.40 2.25
C ALA A 174 -16.57 -2.40 2.92
N GLY A 175 -16.46 -2.96 4.12
CA GLY A 175 -15.21 -3.12 4.86
C GLY A 175 -14.20 -3.98 4.13
N THR A 176 -14.64 -5.07 3.51
CA THR A 176 -13.78 -5.94 2.71
C THR A 176 -13.21 -5.23 1.47
N ILE A 177 -13.98 -4.32 0.88
CA ILE A 177 -13.61 -3.60 -0.35
C ILE A 177 -12.75 -2.38 -0.04
N GLY A 178 -13.16 -1.58 0.94
CA GLY A 178 -12.65 -0.23 1.14
C GLY A 178 -12.39 0.17 2.59
N GLY A 179 -12.31 -0.79 3.52
CA GLY A 179 -11.96 -0.48 4.90
C GLY A 179 -10.55 0.12 5.01
N VAL A 180 -10.40 1.10 5.89
CA VAL A 180 -9.08 1.64 6.23
C VAL A 180 -8.42 0.76 7.27
N GLY A 181 -7.13 0.53 7.14
CA GLY A 181 -6.36 -0.20 8.15
C GLY A 181 -6.24 0.63 9.44
N GLY A 182 -6.49 0.01 10.59
CA GLY A 182 -6.33 0.58 11.92
C GLY A 182 -4.88 0.62 12.40
#